data_bc9a6468d2762b40ec6fff88c5225f76
#
_entry.id   bc9a6468d2762b40ec6fff88c5225f76
#
_cell.length_a   1.000
_cell.length_b   1.000
_cell.length_c   1.000
_cell.angle_alpha   90.00
_cell.angle_beta   90.00
_cell.angle_gamma   90.00
#
_symmetry.space_group_name_H-M   'P 1'
#
loop_
_entity.id
_entity.type
_entity.pdbx_description
1 polymer ?
#
loop_
_entity_poly.entity_id
_entity_poly.type
_entity_poly.pdbx_seq_one_letter_code
_entity_poly.pdbx_strand_id
1 'polypeptide(L)'
;MAFAGVLAMEPEVLVLDEPAAGLDPKARKSFLDMVARLHEEGLTVVMVSHNMDDLANLCDRVAVMSEGKLLMEGTPVKVFARAAELTSVGLATTSPEHFANLLREGGLPMPHEGLATEDSIVAYLRGLI
;
A
#
# COMPACT_ATOMS: atom_id res chain seq x y z
N MET A 1 26.39 2.62 -0.24
CA MET A 1 24.98 2.25 -0.46
C MET A 1 24.41 3.05 -1.61
N ALA A 2 23.81 2.35 -2.58
CA ALA A 2 23.24 2.99 -3.77
C ALA A 2 22.17 4.04 -3.45
N PHE A 3 21.33 3.79 -2.44
CA PHE A 3 20.27 4.70 -2.05
C PHE A 3 20.79 6.05 -1.56
N ALA A 4 21.81 6.04 -0.70
CA ALA A 4 22.41 7.28 -0.21
C ALA A 4 23.08 8.08 -1.33
N GLY A 5 23.72 7.39 -2.30
CA GLY A 5 24.31 8.03 -3.47
C GLY A 5 23.25 8.69 -4.37
N VAL A 6 22.11 8.06 -4.55
CA VAL A 6 21.00 8.63 -5.32
C VAL A 6 20.43 9.86 -4.63
N LEU A 7 20.24 9.83 -3.31
CA LEU A 7 19.75 10.97 -2.54
C LEU A 7 20.73 12.17 -2.57
N ALA A 8 22.03 11.89 -2.59
CA ALA A 8 23.05 12.93 -2.66
C ALA A 8 23.00 13.72 -3.98
N MET A 9 22.37 13.18 -5.02
CA MET A 9 22.16 13.85 -6.30
C MET A 9 20.96 14.82 -6.29
N GLU A 10 20.23 14.89 -5.18
CA GLU A 10 19.04 15.73 -5.00
C GLU A 10 18.00 15.53 -6.12
N PRO A 11 17.50 14.31 -6.34
CA PRO A 11 16.56 14.04 -7.41
C PRO A 11 15.20 14.70 -7.16
N GLU A 12 14.49 15.05 -8.21
CA GLU A 12 13.10 15.50 -8.12
C GLU A 12 12.15 14.32 -7.97
N VAL A 13 12.49 13.19 -8.57
CA VAL A 13 11.72 11.96 -8.54
C VAL A 13 12.62 10.79 -8.14
N LEU A 14 12.21 10.04 -7.15
CA LEU A 14 12.89 8.84 -6.70
C LEU A 14 12.07 7.62 -7.09
N VAL A 15 12.68 6.70 -7.85
CA VAL A 15 12.04 5.45 -8.26
C VAL A 15 12.68 4.30 -7.46
N LEU A 16 11.85 3.55 -6.75
CA LEU A 16 12.27 2.43 -5.91
C LEU A 16 11.57 1.15 -6.37
N ASP A 17 12.35 0.11 -6.65
CA ASP A 17 11.83 -1.21 -7.05
C ASP A 17 12.10 -2.21 -5.92
N GLU A 18 11.01 -2.70 -5.30
CA GLU A 18 11.06 -3.63 -4.16
C GLU A 18 12.08 -3.21 -3.08
N PRO A 19 12.05 -1.95 -2.61
CA PRO A 19 13.16 -1.40 -1.80
C PRO A 19 13.30 -2.02 -0.42
N ALA A 20 12.23 -2.59 0.12
CA ALA A 20 12.24 -3.21 1.45
C ALA A 20 12.37 -4.73 1.41
N ALA A 21 12.54 -5.34 0.23
CA ALA A 21 12.71 -6.78 0.10
C ALA A 21 13.98 -7.26 0.81
N GLY A 22 13.85 -8.32 1.58
CA GLY A 22 14.99 -8.91 2.31
C GLY A 22 15.37 -8.21 3.62
N LEU A 23 14.72 -7.10 3.97
CA LEU A 23 14.94 -6.43 5.25
C LEU A 23 14.16 -7.12 6.37
N ASP A 24 14.75 -7.15 7.58
CA ASP A 24 14.00 -7.58 8.77
C ASP A 24 12.89 -6.56 9.11
N PRO A 25 11.89 -6.93 9.93
CA PRO A 25 10.75 -6.06 10.20
C PRO A 25 11.13 -4.68 10.76
N LYS A 26 12.17 -4.60 11.59
CA LYS A 26 12.61 -3.34 12.19
C LYS A 26 13.29 -2.44 11.16
N ALA A 27 14.21 -3.00 10.38
CA ALA A 27 14.90 -2.27 9.32
C ALA A 27 13.93 -1.82 8.23
N ARG A 28 12.96 -2.68 7.90
CA ARG A 28 11.91 -2.40 6.94
C ARG A 28 11.07 -1.21 7.37
N LYS A 29 10.60 -1.20 8.60
CA LYS A 29 9.83 -0.09 9.14
C LYS A 29 10.61 1.22 9.11
N SER A 30 11.87 1.19 9.55
CA SER A 30 12.74 2.37 9.53
C SER A 30 12.93 2.92 8.12
N PHE A 31 13.12 2.04 7.15
CA PHE A 31 13.28 2.43 5.75
C PHE A 31 12.00 3.08 5.20
N LEU A 32 10.85 2.48 5.43
CA LEU A 32 9.57 2.99 4.94
C LEU A 32 9.20 4.32 5.61
N ASP A 33 9.49 4.47 6.91
CA ASP A 33 9.29 5.74 7.61
C ASP A 33 10.18 6.85 7.03
N MET A 34 11.39 6.51 6.64
CA MET A 34 12.30 7.46 5.97
C MET A 34 11.76 7.90 4.61
N VAL A 35 11.25 6.95 3.81
CA VAL A 35 10.65 7.25 2.50
C VAL A 35 9.43 8.17 2.67
N ALA A 36 8.58 7.89 3.64
CA ALA A 36 7.42 8.73 3.94
C ALA A 36 7.83 10.15 4.30
N ARG A 37 8.88 10.30 5.10
CA ARG A 37 9.42 11.62 5.48
C ARG A 37 9.94 12.38 4.30
N LEU A 38 10.68 11.73 3.40
CA LEU A 38 11.20 12.36 2.18
C LEU A 38 10.07 12.87 1.30
N HIS A 39 9.00 12.09 1.20
CA HIS A 39 7.82 12.50 0.45
C HIS A 39 7.15 13.73 1.08
N GLU A 40 7.01 13.77 2.39
CA GLU A 40 6.49 14.94 3.11
C GLU A 40 7.33 16.20 2.91
N GLU A 41 8.63 16.02 2.70
CA GLU A 41 9.55 17.12 2.41
C GLU A 41 9.51 17.61 0.95
N GLY A 42 8.66 17.01 0.12
CA GLY A 42 8.42 17.43 -1.25
C GLY A 42 9.01 16.52 -2.33
N LEU A 43 9.67 15.43 -1.96
CA LEU A 43 10.20 14.48 -2.94
C LEU A 43 9.06 13.65 -3.55
N THR A 44 9.01 13.58 -4.88
CA THR A 44 8.10 12.67 -5.56
C THR A 44 8.71 11.26 -5.56
N VAL A 45 7.96 10.30 -5.04
CA VAL A 45 8.42 8.91 -4.93
C VAL A 45 7.52 8.00 -5.75
N VAL A 46 8.13 7.17 -6.59
CA VAL A 46 7.46 6.08 -7.30
C VAL A 46 8.02 4.78 -6.74
N MET A 47 7.15 3.95 -6.19
CA MET A 47 7.57 2.69 -5.58
C MET A 47 6.86 1.51 -6.22
N VAL A 48 7.63 0.50 -6.62
CA VAL A 48 7.11 -0.76 -7.12
C VAL A 48 7.23 -1.80 -6.00
N SER A 49 6.14 -2.42 -5.63
CA SER A 49 6.12 -3.40 -4.56
C SER A 49 4.99 -4.41 -4.73
N HIS A 50 5.19 -5.62 -4.22
CA HIS A 50 4.16 -6.65 -4.09
C HIS A 50 3.54 -6.65 -2.70
N ASN A 51 4.02 -5.81 -1.79
CA ASN A 51 3.44 -5.69 -0.46
C ASN A 51 2.32 -4.65 -0.48
N MET A 52 1.09 -5.13 -0.50
CA MET A 52 -0.09 -4.27 -0.61
C MET A 52 -0.29 -3.39 0.63
N ASP A 53 0.07 -3.88 1.81
CA ASP A 53 -0.06 -3.12 3.04
C ASP A 53 0.86 -1.90 3.05
N ASP A 54 2.09 -2.05 2.55
CA ASP A 54 3.00 -0.91 2.42
C ASP A 54 2.46 0.15 1.48
N LEU A 55 1.96 -0.28 0.33
CA LEU A 55 1.40 0.63 -0.66
C LEU A 55 0.18 1.37 -0.10
N ALA A 56 -0.67 0.67 0.65
CA ALA A 56 -1.84 1.28 1.27
C ALA A 56 -1.47 2.35 2.31
N ASN A 57 -0.39 2.15 3.04
CA ASN A 57 0.03 3.06 4.10
C ASN A 57 0.87 4.24 3.60
N LEU A 58 1.60 4.07 2.50
CA LEU A 58 2.56 5.07 2.02
C LEU A 58 2.10 5.87 0.81
N CYS A 59 1.30 5.28 -0.06
CA CYS A 59 1.02 5.88 -1.36
C CYS A 59 -0.24 6.72 -1.36
N ASP A 60 -0.18 7.85 -2.07
CA ASP A 60 -1.35 8.68 -2.34
C ASP A 60 -2.18 8.11 -3.49
N ARG A 61 -1.51 7.47 -4.44
CA ARG A 61 -2.13 6.83 -5.58
C ARG A 61 -1.45 5.50 -5.87
N VAL A 62 -2.24 4.54 -6.32
CA VAL A 62 -1.78 3.20 -6.68
C VAL A 62 -2.20 2.88 -8.11
N ALA A 63 -1.28 2.37 -8.88
CA ALA A 63 -1.53 1.86 -10.23
C ALA A 63 -1.25 0.35 -10.25
N VAL A 64 -2.18 -0.42 -10.79
CA VAL A 64 -2.04 -1.88 -10.90
C VAL A 64 -1.75 -2.22 -12.36
N MET A 65 -0.61 -2.88 -12.57
CA MET A 65 -0.16 -3.29 -13.90
C MET A 65 -0.24 -4.80 -14.03
N SER A 66 -0.65 -5.26 -15.20
CA SER A 66 -0.64 -6.68 -15.54
C SER A 66 -0.40 -6.83 -17.03
N GLU A 67 0.49 -7.73 -17.41
CA GLU A 67 0.84 -8.02 -18.80
C GLU A 67 1.19 -6.76 -19.62
N GLY A 68 1.91 -5.82 -18.99
CA GLY A 68 2.32 -4.57 -19.63
C GLY A 68 1.20 -3.54 -19.79
N LYS A 69 0.04 -3.76 -19.17
CA LYS A 69 -1.11 -2.87 -19.27
C LYS A 69 -1.52 -2.34 -17.91
N LEU A 70 -2.01 -1.11 -17.87
CA LEU A 70 -2.60 -0.52 -16.70
C LEU A 70 -4.03 -1.06 -16.55
N LEU A 71 -4.28 -1.81 -15.46
CA LEU A 71 -5.61 -2.38 -15.18
C LEU A 71 -6.50 -1.43 -14.41
N MET A 72 -5.95 -0.78 -13.40
CA MET A 72 -6.69 0.15 -12.57
C MET A 72 -5.73 1.15 -11.93
N GLU A 73 -6.26 2.31 -11.60
CA GLU A 73 -5.52 3.36 -10.93
C GLU A 73 -6.48 4.14 -10.03
N GLY A 74 -6.00 4.57 -8.89
CA GLY A 74 -6.78 5.39 -7.98
C GLY A 74 -6.13 5.53 -6.63
N THR A 75 -6.90 6.01 -5.66
CA THR A 75 -6.46 6.05 -4.27
C THR A 75 -6.34 4.62 -3.72
N PRO A 76 -5.49 4.39 -2.72
CA PRO A 76 -5.38 3.05 -2.11
C PRO A 76 -6.73 2.51 -1.62
N VAL A 77 -7.57 3.37 -1.04
CA VAL A 77 -8.91 2.99 -0.57
C VAL A 77 -9.73 2.35 -1.69
N LYS A 78 -9.77 2.97 -2.86
CA LYS A 78 -10.56 2.48 -3.99
C LYS A 78 -9.96 1.25 -4.65
N VAL A 79 -8.64 1.25 -4.84
CA VAL A 79 -7.94 0.15 -5.51
C VAL A 79 -8.02 -1.13 -4.67
N PHE A 80 -7.74 -1.06 -3.38
CA PHE A 80 -7.71 -2.25 -2.52
C PHE A 80 -9.09 -2.76 -2.13
N ALA A 81 -10.14 -1.94 -2.28
CA ALA A 81 -11.51 -2.42 -2.14
C ALA A 81 -11.94 -3.35 -3.28
N ARG A 82 -11.21 -3.35 -4.41
CA ARG A 82 -11.48 -4.21 -5.56
C ARG A 82 -10.73 -5.54 -5.46
N ALA A 83 -10.92 -6.24 -4.35
CA ALA A 83 -10.19 -7.47 -4.03
C ALA A 83 -10.37 -8.58 -5.06
N ALA A 84 -11.58 -8.76 -5.59
CA ALA A 84 -11.85 -9.80 -6.60
C ALA A 84 -11.08 -9.55 -7.90
N GLU A 85 -10.99 -8.30 -8.34
CA GLU A 85 -10.23 -7.93 -9.53
C GLU A 85 -8.73 -8.09 -9.33
N LEU A 86 -8.21 -7.73 -8.15
CA LEU A 86 -6.81 -7.94 -7.80
C LEU A 86 -6.47 -9.43 -7.80
N THR A 87 -7.32 -10.25 -7.20
CA THR A 87 -7.13 -11.71 -7.16
C THR A 87 -7.14 -12.31 -8.55
N SER A 88 -7.97 -11.79 -9.48
CA SER A 88 -8.06 -12.30 -10.84
C SER A 88 -6.76 -12.18 -11.63
N VAL A 89 -5.88 -11.27 -11.24
CA VAL A 89 -4.56 -11.07 -11.88
C VAL A 89 -3.40 -11.57 -11.00
N GLY A 90 -3.70 -12.36 -9.98
CA GLY A 90 -2.68 -12.97 -9.10
C GLY A 90 -2.17 -12.06 -7.99
N LEU A 91 -2.84 -10.96 -7.71
CA LEU A 91 -2.48 -10.04 -6.63
C LEU A 91 -3.41 -10.22 -5.44
N ALA A 92 -2.88 -10.00 -4.25
CA ALA A 92 -3.67 -9.96 -3.03
C ALA A 92 -4.14 -8.53 -2.76
N THR A 93 -5.21 -8.39 -1.99
CA THR A 93 -5.56 -7.09 -1.40
C THR A 93 -4.77 -6.88 -0.10
N THR A 94 -5.01 -5.77 0.61
CA THR A 94 -4.38 -5.54 1.91
C THR A 94 -4.91 -6.52 2.95
N SER A 95 -4.13 -6.78 4.01
CA SER A 95 -4.54 -7.67 5.10
C SER A 95 -5.82 -7.18 5.79
N PRO A 96 -5.98 -5.88 6.11
CA PRO A 96 -7.23 -5.37 6.66
C PRO A 96 -8.44 -5.56 5.74
N GLU A 97 -8.30 -5.34 4.44
CA GLU A 97 -9.38 -5.58 3.48
C GLU A 97 -9.75 -7.06 3.40
N HIS A 98 -8.76 -7.94 3.40
CA HIS A 98 -9.00 -9.39 3.41
C HIS A 98 -9.77 -9.80 4.66
N PHE A 99 -9.36 -9.29 5.82
CA PHE A 99 -10.04 -9.55 7.09
C PHE A 99 -11.48 -9.01 7.06
N ALA A 100 -11.69 -7.80 6.53
CA ALA A 100 -13.03 -7.24 6.36
C ALA A 100 -13.93 -8.10 5.47
N ASN A 101 -13.38 -8.66 4.40
CA ASN A 101 -14.11 -9.56 3.52
C ASN A 101 -14.54 -10.84 4.25
N LEU A 102 -13.66 -11.41 5.07
CA LEU A 102 -13.99 -12.58 5.91
C LEU A 102 -15.11 -12.27 6.90
N LEU A 103 -15.07 -11.10 7.54
CA LEU A 103 -16.12 -10.66 8.46
C LEU A 103 -17.45 -10.48 7.74
N ARG A 104 -17.41 -9.90 6.54
CA ARG A 104 -18.62 -9.70 5.72
C ARG A 104 -19.24 -11.02 5.31
N GLU A 105 -18.43 -12.00 4.90
CA GLU A 105 -18.87 -13.34 4.58
C GLU A 105 -19.49 -14.04 5.78
N GLY A 106 -19.01 -13.74 6.99
CA GLY A 106 -19.57 -14.22 8.24
C GLY A 106 -20.84 -13.51 8.70
N GLY A 107 -21.31 -12.53 7.95
CA GLY A 107 -22.57 -11.82 8.22
C GLY A 107 -22.43 -10.50 8.96
N LEU A 108 -21.21 -10.05 9.24
CA LEU A 108 -20.99 -8.75 9.88
C LEU A 108 -21.12 -7.61 8.84
N PRO A 109 -21.85 -6.52 9.14
CA PRO A 109 -22.04 -5.41 8.21
C PRO A 109 -20.76 -4.56 8.11
N MET A 110 -19.91 -4.87 7.14
CA MET A 110 -18.69 -4.13 6.88
C MET A 110 -18.86 -3.22 5.66
N PRO A 111 -18.31 -2.01 5.66
CA PRO A 111 -18.34 -1.15 4.48
C PRO A 111 -17.52 -1.76 3.34
N HIS A 112 -17.86 -1.39 2.11
CA HIS A 112 -17.17 -1.88 0.90
C HIS A 112 -15.88 -1.12 0.60
N GLU A 113 -15.70 0.05 1.18
CA GLU A 113 -14.52 0.89 0.99
C GLU A 113 -14.05 1.47 2.33
N GLY A 114 -12.81 1.94 2.37
CA GLY A 114 -12.27 2.63 3.54
C GLY A 114 -11.59 1.74 4.55
N LEU A 115 -11.37 0.47 4.25
CA LEU A 115 -10.78 -0.51 5.17
C LEU A 115 -9.41 -1.02 4.71
N ALA A 116 -8.69 -0.22 3.91
CA ALA A 116 -7.42 -0.64 3.33
C ALA A 116 -6.27 -0.70 4.33
N THR A 117 -6.38 -0.03 5.47
CA THR A 117 -5.34 -0.01 6.50
C THR A 117 -5.83 -0.57 7.82
N GLU A 118 -4.90 -1.01 8.66
CA GLU A 118 -5.21 -1.50 10.00
C GLU A 118 -5.93 -0.44 10.83
N ASP A 119 -5.47 0.81 10.77
CA ASP A 119 -6.11 1.91 11.51
C ASP A 119 -7.56 2.12 11.09
N SER A 120 -7.85 2.01 9.80
CA SER A 120 -9.20 2.20 9.29
C SER A 120 -10.16 1.11 9.77
N ILE A 121 -9.72 -0.16 9.77
CA ILE A 121 -10.59 -1.25 10.22
C ILE A 121 -10.79 -1.21 11.74
N VAL A 122 -9.77 -0.87 12.50
CA VAL A 122 -9.87 -0.71 13.95
C VAL A 122 -10.85 0.41 14.31
N ALA A 123 -10.76 1.55 13.62
CA ALA A 123 -11.67 2.68 13.85
C ALA A 123 -13.12 2.29 13.56
N TYR A 124 -13.36 1.55 12.47
CA TYR A 124 -14.70 1.08 12.14
C TYR A 124 -15.25 0.13 13.21
N LEU A 125 -14.46 -0.86 13.62
CA LEU A 125 -14.88 -1.84 14.62
C LEU A 125 -15.17 -1.20 15.97
N ARG A 126 -14.40 -0.18 16.37
CA ARG A 126 -14.67 0.57 17.59
C ARG A 126 -16.01 1.28 17.57
N GLY A 127 -16.46 1.73 16.40
CA GLY A 127 -17.76 2.35 16.23
C GLY A 127 -18.94 1.41 16.37
N LEU A 128 -18.71 0.09 16.33
CA LEU A 128 -19.75 -0.93 16.49
C LEU A 128 -19.99 -1.34 17.95
N ILE A 129 -19.10 -0.98 18.86
CA ILE A 129 -19.16 -1.40 20.28
C ILE A 129 -19.96 -0.42 21.13
#